data_8d3f8ad0ddfb5f37149aedc5a5de8a02
#
_entry.id   8d3f8ad0ddfb5f37149aedc5a5de8a02
#
_cell.length_a   1.000
_cell.length_b   1.000
_cell.length_c   1.000
_cell.angle_alpha   90.00
_cell.angle_beta   90.00
_cell.angle_gamma   90.00
#
_symmetry.space_group_name_H-M   'P 1'
#
loop_
_entity.id
_entity.type
_entity.pdbx_description
1 polymer ?
#
loop_
_entity_poly.entity_id
_entity_poly.type
_entity_poly.pdbx_seq_one_letter_code
_entity_poly.pdbx_strand_id
1 'polypeptide(L)'
;MSFRYLTTFLAVSIGFLASAKTVIVCPSCEINSIKTAVEKADSFDRIQISEGIYNEFDITINKPLELVGIDRPTIDVQSKGYGIIIKSNNVSISGLRIIHIGTSYTKDFAAIYITKSKYFVVENTELENVFFGVLVEKSHKGTIANNHISSDAVVEAGSGNGVHMWHSSHIEVKENLLHNLRDGIYFEFVTNSTITNNLSHHNLRYGLHFMFSNENEYHYNTFRNNGAGVAVMFSKKIIMTHNTFTKNWGSASYGLLLK
;
A
#
# COMPACT_ATOMS: atom_id res chain seq x y z
N MET A 1 -5.18 3.79 -73.67
CA MET A 1 -5.86 3.39 -72.42
C MET A 1 -4.92 2.59 -71.58
N SER A 2 -4.31 3.19 -70.56
CA SER A 2 -3.31 2.52 -69.70
C SER A 2 -3.94 2.14 -68.36
N PHE A 3 -4.04 0.84 -68.09
CA PHE A 3 -4.57 0.32 -66.82
C PHE A 3 -3.42 0.30 -65.80
N ARG A 4 -3.52 1.13 -64.75
CA ARG A 4 -2.63 1.06 -63.56
C ARG A 4 -3.25 0.07 -62.56
N TYR A 5 -2.55 -1.04 -62.28
CA TYR A 5 -2.87 -1.96 -61.23
C TYR A 5 -2.42 -1.37 -59.88
N LEU A 6 -3.37 -1.11 -59.01
CA LEU A 6 -3.10 -0.70 -57.63
C LEU A 6 -2.95 -1.96 -56.73
N THR A 7 -1.74 -2.31 -56.40
CA THR A 7 -1.44 -3.42 -55.49
C THR A 7 -1.61 -2.93 -54.03
N THR A 8 -2.67 -3.34 -53.36
CA THR A 8 -2.90 -3.07 -51.94
C THR A 8 -2.09 -4.09 -51.11
N PHE A 9 -1.07 -3.63 -50.41
CA PHE A 9 -0.34 -4.45 -49.41
C PHE A 9 -1.16 -4.52 -48.12
N LEU A 10 -1.67 -5.71 -47.79
CA LEU A 10 -2.33 -5.98 -46.51
C LEU A 10 -1.21 -6.31 -45.51
N ALA A 11 -0.88 -5.37 -44.62
CA ALA A 11 0.04 -5.61 -43.52
C ALA A 11 -0.70 -6.39 -42.40
N VAL A 12 -0.45 -7.69 -42.30
CA VAL A 12 -0.89 -8.52 -41.17
C VAL A 12 0.03 -8.26 -40.02
N SER A 13 -0.43 -7.49 -39.02
CA SER A 13 0.26 -7.35 -37.73
C SER A 13 0.05 -8.63 -36.93
N ILE A 14 1.06 -9.49 -36.87
CA ILE A 14 1.11 -10.62 -35.94
C ILE A 14 1.37 -10.03 -34.55
N GLY A 15 0.31 -9.86 -33.76
CA GLY A 15 0.43 -9.54 -32.34
C GLY A 15 1.02 -10.75 -31.62
N PHE A 16 2.26 -10.65 -31.13
CA PHE A 16 2.78 -11.61 -30.17
C PHE A 16 1.97 -11.46 -28.86
N LEU A 17 1.14 -12.44 -28.55
CA LEU A 17 0.57 -12.60 -27.22
C LEU A 17 1.72 -13.02 -26.29
N ALA A 18 2.33 -12.07 -25.61
CA ALA A 18 3.26 -12.37 -24.53
C ALA A 18 2.46 -13.06 -23.42
N SER A 19 2.70 -14.35 -23.20
CA SER A 19 2.14 -15.09 -22.06
C SER A 19 2.92 -14.68 -20.82
N ALA A 20 2.23 -14.23 -19.78
CA ALA A 20 2.83 -13.96 -18.48
C ALA A 20 3.51 -15.22 -17.93
N LYS A 21 4.77 -15.10 -17.56
CA LYS A 21 5.56 -16.20 -16.98
C LYS A 21 5.50 -16.14 -15.46
N THR A 22 5.75 -17.27 -14.82
CA THR A 22 5.97 -17.30 -13.38
C THR A 22 7.45 -17.49 -13.08
N VAL A 23 8.01 -16.53 -12.36
CA VAL A 23 9.37 -16.57 -11.82
C VAL A 23 9.29 -17.04 -10.37
N ILE A 24 9.92 -18.16 -10.05
CA ILE A 24 9.92 -18.72 -8.70
C ILE A 24 11.15 -18.24 -7.94
N VAL A 25 10.92 -17.75 -6.73
CA VAL A 25 11.96 -17.32 -5.78
C VAL A 25 11.88 -18.22 -4.55
N CYS A 26 12.96 -18.87 -4.19
CA CYS A 26 13.07 -19.59 -2.93
C CYS A 26 14.53 -19.60 -2.42
N PRO A 27 14.80 -19.81 -1.11
CA PRO A 27 16.14 -19.77 -0.54
C PRO A 27 17.13 -20.76 -1.20
N SER A 28 16.64 -21.88 -1.72
CA SER A 28 17.45 -22.94 -2.37
C SER A 28 17.31 -22.95 -3.92
N CYS A 29 16.55 -22.03 -4.50
CA CYS A 29 16.36 -21.95 -5.95
C CYS A 29 17.55 -21.26 -6.63
N GLU A 30 17.62 -21.37 -7.96
CA GLU A 30 18.56 -20.58 -8.78
C GLU A 30 18.36 -19.07 -8.58
N ILE A 31 17.10 -18.64 -8.46
CA ILE A 31 16.73 -17.28 -8.08
C ILE A 31 16.33 -17.29 -6.60
N ASN A 32 17.23 -16.84 -5.75
CA ASN A 32 17.06 -16.78 -4.29
C ASN A 32 16.95 -15.34 -3.73
N SER A 33 16.86 -14.36 -4.62
CA SER A 33 16.68 -12.94 -4.29
C SER A 33 15.46 -12.38 -5.01
N ILE A 34 14.61 -11.67 -4.27
CA ILE A 34 13.42 -11.00 -4.81
C ILE A 34 13.84 -9.87 -5.75
N LYS A 35 14.89 -9.09 -5.42
CA LYS A 35 15.45 -8.07 -6.32
C LYS A 35 15.84 -8.66 -7.66
N THR A 36 16.59 -9.76 -7.63
CA THR A 36 17.03 -10.44 -8.86
C THR A 36 15.83 -10.93 -9.67
N ALA A 37 14.79 -11.45 -9.03
CA ALA A 37 13.57 -11.86 -9.71
C ALA A 37 12.86 -10.67 -10.37
N VAL A 38 12.72 -9.55 -9.67
CA VAL A 38 12.11 -8.31 -10.20
C VAL A 38 12.91 -7.78 -11.41
N GLU A 39 14.24 -7.86 -11.38
CA GLU A 39 15.10 -7.44 -12.49
C GLU A 39 14.92 -8.33 -13.73
N LYS A 40 14.90 -9.66 -13.53
CA LYS A 40 14.82 -10.66 -14.62
C LYS A 40 13.42 -10.82 -15.21
N ALA A 41 12.35 -10.54 -14.45
CA ALA A 41 10.99 -10.68 -14.92
C ALA A 41 10.67 -9.70 -16.05
N ASP A 42 9.83 -10.12 -16.97
CA ASP A 42 9.24 -9.25 -18.00
C ASP A 42 7.99 -8.54 -17.45
N SER A 43 7.49 -7.53 -18.17
CA SER A 43 6.24 -6.86 -17.80
C SER A 43 5.06 -7.84 -17.76
N PHE A 44 4.24 -7.74 -16.72
CA PHE A 44 3.09 -8.59 -16.41
C PHE A 44 3.43 -10.02 -15.96
N ASP A 45 4.70 -10.35 -15.76
CA ASP A 45 5.08 -11.61 -15.14
C ASP A 45 4.63 -11.69 -13.68
N ARG A 46 4.46 -12.92 -13.20
CA ARG A 46 4.20 -13.26 -11.81
C ARG A 46 5.48 -13.70 -11.12
N ILE A 47 5.81 -13.08 -10.00
CA ILE A 47 6.91 -13.51 -9.12
C ILE A 47 6.29 -14.24 -7.93
N GLN A 48 6.51 -15.54 -7.87
CA GLN A 48 6.06 -16.38 -6.78
C GLN A 48 7.20 -16.57 -5.79
N ILE A 49 7.01 -16.05 -4.59
CA ILE A 49 8.01 -16.05 -3.52
C ILE A 49 7.60 -17.13 -2.51
N SER A 50 8.43 -18.16 -2.37
CA SER A 50 8.20 -19.27 -1.45
C SER A 50 8.57 -18.88 -0.02
N GLU A 51 8.08 -19.63 0.95
CA GLU A 51 8.43 -19.49 2.37
C GLU A 51 9.95 -19.32 2.56
N GLY A 52 10.31 -18.43 3.45
CA GLY A 52 11.71 -18.12 3.77
C GLY A 52 11.88 -16.72 4.32
N ILE A 53 13.11 -16.42 4.75
CA ILE A 53 13.51 -15.07 5.19
C ILE A 53 14.44 -14.49 4.15
N TYR A 54 14.04 -13.33 3.60
CA TYR A 54 14.77 -12.59 2.59
C TYR A 54 15.27 -11.28 3.22
N ASN A 55 16.57 -11.21 3.47
CA ASN A 55 17.22 -10.02 4.03
C ASN A 55 17.44 -8.98 2.91
N GLU A 56 16.37 -8.34 2.47
CA GLU A 56 16.37 -7.40 1.35
C GLU A 56 15.64 -6.10 1.70
N PHE A 57 16.07 -5.01 1.09
CA PHE A 57 15.46 -3.68 1.25
C PHE A 57 15.53 -2.91 -0.08
N ASP A 58 14.73 -1.87 -0.24
CA ASP A 58 14.65 -1.05 -1.48
C ASP A 58 14.39 -1.89 -2.74
N ILE A 59 13.51 -2.91 -2.64
CA ILE A 59 13.08 -3.72 -3.78
C ILE A 59 12.24 -2.82 -4.70
N THR A 60 12.81 -2.39 -5.82
CA THR A 60 12.16 -1.39 -6.69
C THR A 60 11.48 -2.04 -7.90
N ILE A 61 10.16 -1.84 -8.01
CA ILE A 61 9.32 -2.33 -9.10
C ILE A 61 9.00 -1.16 -10.04
N ASN A 62 9.56 -1.19 -11.26
CA ASN A 62 9.43 -0.15 -12.28
C ASN A 62 8.69 -0.61 -13.55
N LYS A 63 8.07 -1.77 -13.50
CA LYS A 63 7.26 -2.38 -14.57
C LYS A 63 6.03 -3.06 -13.96
N PRO A 64 4.94 -3.29 -14.71
CA PRO A 64 3.80 -4.05 -14.24
C PRO A 64 4.22 -5.47 -13.82
N LEU A 65 3.94 -5.87 -12.59
CA LEU A 65 4.28 -7.18 -12.02
C LEU A 65 3.26 -7.61 -10.98
N GLU A 66 3.11 -8.92 -10.83
CA GLU A 66 2.41 -9.52 -9.71
C GLU A 66 3.41 -10.22 -8.78
N LEU A 67 3.50 -9.80 -7.51
CA LEU A 67 4.29 -10.44 -6.47
C LEU A 67 3.38 -11.20 -5.51
N VAL A 68 3.58 -12.50 -5.40
CA VAL A 68 2.74 -13.38 -4.55
C VAL A 68 3.61 -14.18 -3.61
N GLY A 69 3.41 -13.97 -2.32
CA GLY A 69 4.00 -14.80 -1.26
C GLY A 69 3.19 -16.08 -1.07
N ILE A 70 3.87 -17.21 -1.04
CA ILE A 70 3.31 -18.51 -0.68
C ILE A 70 3.79 -18.84 0.73
N ASP A 71 2.84 -19.16 1.62
CA ASP A 71 3.11 -19.48 3.03
C ASP A 71 3.85 -18.33 3.78
N ARG A 72 3.51 -17.07 3.43
CA ARG A 72 3.99 -15.84 4.07
C ARG A 72 5.51 -15.68 4.16
N PRO A 73 6.23 -15.66 3.05
CA PRO A 73 7.64 -15.33 3.06
C PRO A 73 7.88 -13.97 3.73
N THR A 74 8.96 -13.90 4.51
CA THR A 74 9.31 -12.71 5.28
C THR A 74 10.41 -11.93 4.57
N ILE A 75 10.16 -10.66 4.30
CA ILE A 75 11.18 -9.68 3.89
C ILE A 75 11.64 -8.96 5.16
N ASP A 76 12.85 -9.19 5.62
CA ASP A 76 13.47 -8.46 6.72
C ASP A 76 14.30 -7.31 6.16
N VAL A 77 13.81 -6.08 6.37
CA VAL A 77 14.46 -4.87 5.86
C VAL A 77 15.68 -4.47 6.69
N GLN A 78 15.86 -5.05 7.87
CA GLN A 78 17.00 -4.83 8.76
C GLN A 78 17.23 -3.35 9.11
N SER A 79 16.15 -2.57 9.17
CA SER A 79 16.16 -1.13 9.43
C SER A 79 16.99 -0.28 8.44
N LYS A 80 17.21 -0.76 7.21
CA LYS A 80 18.10 -0.12 6.23
C LYS A 80 17.41 0.81 5.22
N GLY A 81 16.10 0.72 5.05
CA GLY A 81 15.40 1.52 4.03
C GLY A 81 13.93 1.19 3.89
N TYR A 82 13.44 1.23 2.68
CA TYR A 82 12.10 0.75 2.31
C TYR A 82 12.11 -0.77 2.14
N GLY A 83 10.97 -1.41 2.35
CA GLY A 83 10.81 -2.81 1.93
C GLY A 83 10.67 -2.89 0.41
N ILE A 84 9.52 -2.53 -0.12
CA ILE A 84 9.20 -2.53 -1.55
C ILE A 84 8.86 -1.12 -2.02
N ILE A 85 9.37 -0.72 -3.18
CA ILE A 85 9.10 0.57 -3.83
C ILE A 85 8.40 0.33 -5.16
N ILE A 86 7.16 0.80 -5.31
CA ILE A 86 6.38 0.69 -6.55
C ILE A 86 6.44 2.01 -7.31
N LYS A 87 6.98 1.98 -8.53
CA LYS A 87 7.09 3.12 -9.46
C LYS A 87 6.44 2.84 -10.82
N SER A 88 5.56 1.84 -10.88
CA SER A 88 4.87 1.43 -12.10
C SER A 88 3.37 1.28 -11.87
N ASN A 89 2.61 1.36 -12.94
CA ASN A 89 1.19 1.00 -12.93
C ASN A 89 1.01 -0.52 -12.96
N ASN A 90 -0.20 -0.98 -12.58
CA ASN A 90 -0.60 -2.39 -12.64
C ASN A 90 0.37 -3.30 -11.87
N VAL A 91 0.67 -2.95 -10.63
CA VAL A 91 1.47 -3.78 -9.73
C VAL A 91 0.56 -4.34 -8.65
N SER A 92 0.63 -5.64 -8.41
CA SER A 92 -0.07 -6.33 -7.33
C SER A 92 0.93 -6.98 -6.37
N ILE A 93 0.70 -6.82 -5.07
CA ILE A 93 1.49 -7.46 -4.00
C ILE A 93 0.53 -8.17 -3.07
N SER A 94 0.77 -9.45 -2.81
CA SER A 94 -0.04 -10.23 -1.88
C SER A 94 0.76 -11.30 -1.12
N GLY A 95 0.26 -11.68 0.05
CA GLY A 95 0.74 -12.85 0.80
C GLY A 95 2.13 -12.69 1.43
N LEU A 96 2.68 -11.48 1.56
CA LEU A 96 4.00 -11.21 2.11
C LEU A 96 3.93 -10.81 3.58
N ARG A 97 5.01 -11.06 4.32
CA ARG A 97 5.32 -10.43 5.60
C ARG A 97 6.55 -9.54 5.44
N ILE A 98 6.46 -8.26 5.86
CA ILE A 98 7.57 -7.30 5.78
C ILE A 98 7.81 -6.73 7.17
N ILE A 99 9.05 -6.79 7.64
CA ILE A 99 9.40 -6.46 9.02
C ILE A 99 10.62 -5.55 9.11
N HIS A 100 10.78 -4.90 10.27
CA HIS A 100 11.95 -4.10 10.67
C HIS A 100 12.23 -2.96 9.69
N ILE A 101 11.22 -2.12 9.45
CA ILE A 101 11.38 -0.91 8.64
C ILE A 101 12.18 0.12 9.44
N GLY A 102 13.19 0.70 8.80
CA GLY A 102 14.01 1.72 9.41
C GLY A 102 13.24 3.00 9.71
N THR A 103 13.75 3.76 10.65
CA THR A 103 13.31 5.14 10.92
C THR A 103 14.35 6.12 10.42
N SER A 104 13.91 7.28 9.91
CA SER A 104 14.81 8.33 9.44
C SER A 104 14.19 9.69 9.71
N TYR A 105 15.03 10.68 10.05
CA TYR A 105 14.61 12.08 10.20
C TYR A 105 14.47 12.82 8.86
N THR A 106 14.95 12.23 7.76
CA THR A 106 14.99 12.87 6.45
C THR A 106 14.27 12.09 5.36
N LYS A 107 13.86 10.85 5.63
CA LYS A 107 13.17 9.96 4.68
C LYS A 107 11.99 9.27 5.35
N ASP A 108 10.90 9.18 4.64
CA ASP A 108 9.68 8.52 5.10
C ASP A 108 9.72 7.03 4.73
N PHE A 109 10.55 6.25 5.44
CA PHE A 109 10.67 4.81 5.18
C PHE A 109 9.34 4.07 5.42
N ALA A 110 9.01 3.18 4.50
CA ALA A 110 7.78 2.41 4.51
C ALA A 110 8.02 0.94 4.17
N ALA A 111 7.17 0.05 4.67
CA ALA A 111 7.20 -1.34 4.24
C ALA A 111 6.89 -1.44 2.74
N ILE A 112 5.87 -0.70 2.28
CA ILE A 112 5.53 -0.58 0.86
C ILE A 112 5.35 0.90 0.53
N TYR A 113 6.21 1.43 -0.34
CA TYR A 113 6.14 2.80 -0.86
C TYR A 113 5.66 2.81 -2.30
N ILE A 114 4.56 3.53 -2.59
CA ILE A 114 3.91 3.59 -3.90
C ILE A 114 3.93 5.04 -4.38
N THR A 115 4.59 5.30 -5.49
CA THR A 115 4.66 6.67 -6.03
C THR A 115 4.37 6.73 -7.51
N LYS A 116 3.53 7.71 -7.90
CA LYS A 116 3.14 7.99 -9.30
C LYS A 116 2.61 6.75 -10.02
N SER A 117 1.84 5.93 -9.31
CA SER A 117 1.31 4.65 -9.78
C SER A 117 -0.21 4.69 -9.92
N LYS A 118 -0.75 3.85 -10.81
CA LYS A 118 -2.18 3.60 -10.98
C LYS A 118 -2.46 2.10 -11.02
N TYR A 119 -3.66 1.72 -10.56
CA TYR A 119 -4.11 0.33 -10.60
C TYR A 119 -3.19 -0.61 -9.82
N PHE A 120 -2.73 -0.16 -8.64
CA PHE A 120 -1.97 -1.00 -7.73
C PHE A 120 -2.90 -1.73 -6.76
N VAL A 121 -2.45 -2.90 -6.31
CA VAL A 121 -3.13 -3.69 -5.27
C VAL A 121 -2.09 -4.09 -4.23
N VAL A 122 -2.43 -3.88 -2.95
CA VAL A 122 -1.67 -4.39 -1.80
C VAL A 122 -2.65 -5.11 -0.91
N GLU A 123 -2.53 -6.43 -0.83
CA GLU A 123 -3.49 -7.23 -0.08
C GLU A 123 -2.89 -8.41 0.65
N ASN A 124 -3.57 -8.86 1.71
CA ASN A 124 -3.18 -10.04 2.48
C ASN A 124 -1.72 -10.00 2.95
N THR A 125 -1.20 -8.81 3.32
CA THR A 125 0.17 -8.64 3.82
C THR A 125 0.18 -8.44 5.33
N GLU A 126 1.29 -8.83 5.98
CA GLU A 126 1.62 -8.51 7.36
C GLU A 126 2.81 -7.54 7.37
N LEU A 127 2.57 -6.32 7.86
CA LEU A 127 3.57 -5.27 7.93
C LEU A 127 3.82 -4.95 9.41
N GLU A 128 4.94 -5.38 9.96
CA GLU A 128 5.24 -5.30 11.38
C GLU A 128 6.48 -4.46 11.67
N ASN A 129 6.49 -3.78 12.81
CA ASN A 129 7.57 -2.88 13.21
C ASN A 129 7.87 -1.85 12.11
N VAL A 130 6.81 -1.20 11.64
CA VAL A 130 6.90 -0.23 10.56
C VAL A 130 7.02 1.20 11.10
N PHE A 131 7.75 2.06 10.37
CA PHE A 131 7.56 3.50 10.50
C PHE A 131 6.31 3.89 9.70
N PHE A 132 6.31 3.74 8.37
CA PHE A 132 5.07 3.69 7.59
C PHE A 132 4.79 2.26 7.10
N GLY A 133 3.54 1.82 7.21
CA GLY A 133 3.13 0.54 6.62
C GLY A 133 3.04 0.65 5.11
N VAL A 134 1.98 1.27 4.60
CA VAL A 134 1.82 1.58 3.17
C VAL A 134 1.82 3.10 2.98
N LEU A 135 2.84 3.62 2.30
CA LEU A 135 2.96 5.03 1.93
C LEU A 135 2.61 5.22 0.47
N VAL A 136 1.60 6.05 0.19
CA VAL A 136 1.10 6.28 -1.18
C VAL A 136 1.26 7.75 -1.53
N GLU A 137 2.02 8.04 -2.58
CA GLU A 137 2.29 9.40 -3.02
C GLU A 137 1.92 9.59 -4.49
N LYS A 138 1.11 10.62 -4.80
CA LYS A 138 0.74 11.03 -6.17
C LYS A 138 0.25 9.86 -7.03
N SER A 139 -0.56 8.98 -6.43
CA SER A 139 -1.02 7.73 -7.02
C SER A 139 -2.54 7.65 -7.06
N HIS A 140 -3.10 6.83 -7.95
CA HIS A 140 -4.53 6.83 -8.20
C HIS A 140 -5.06 5.44 -8.51
N LYS A 141 -6.36 5.20 -8.18
CA LYS A 141 -7.07 3.97 -8.57
C LYS A 141 -6.38 2.71 -8.06
N GLY A 142 -6.15 2.66 -6.77
CA GLY A 142 -5.52 1.52 -6.10
C GLY A 142 -6.40 0.90 -5.03
N THR A 143 -5.99 -0.25 -4.55
CA THR A 143 -6.65 -0.98 -3.45
C THR A 143 -5.62 -1.39 -2.40
N ILE A 144 -5.95 -1.14 -1.13
CA ILE A 144 -5.20 -1.61 0.05
C ILE A 144 -6.18 -2.39 0.90
N ALA A 145 -6.08 -3.72 0.91
CA ALA A 145 -7.12 -4.58 1.48
C ALA A 145 -6.58 -5.76 2.30
N ASN A 146 -7.29 -6.14 3.35
CA ASN A 146 -6.98 -7.33 4.15
C ASN A 146 -5.54 -7.37 4.67
N ASN A 147 -4.94 -6.21 5.00
CA ASN A 147 -3.59 -6.17 5.53
C ASN A 147 -3.62 -6.06 7.05
N HIS A 148 -2.63 -6.64 7.69
CA HIS A 148 -2.34 -6.44 9.11
C HIS A 148 -1.11 -5.53 9.24
N ILE A 149 -1.31 -4.32 9.77
CA ILE A 149 -0.26 -3.30 9.86
C ILE A 149 -0.08 -2.89 11.32
N SER A 150 1.11 -3.06 11.86
CA SER A 150 1.41 -2.75 13.25
C SER A 150 2.81 -2.18 13.46
N SER A 151 2.98 -1.50 14.57
CA SER A 151 4.27 -0.98 15.01
C SER A 151 4.38 -1.07 16.54
N ASP A 152 5.49 -0.63 17.08
CA ASP A 152 5.72 -0.48 18.52
C ASP A 152 5.75 1.01 18.90
N ALA A 153 4.79 1.78 18.40
CA ALA A 153 4.72 3.21 18.61
C ALA A 153 4.52 3.56 20.09
N VAL A 154 5.46 4.28 20.66
CA VAL A 154 5.42 4.74 22.07
C VAL A 154 5.24 6.27 22.15
N VAL A 155 5.88 7.01 21.27
CA VAL A 155 5.82 8.47 21.22
C VAL A 155 5.50 8.96 19.80
N GLU A 156 4.71 10.03 19.69
CA GLU A 156 4.26 10.56 18.40
C GLU A 156 5.42 10.97 17.47
N ALA A 157 6.46 11.60 18.03
CA ALA A 157 7.58 12.13 17.25
C ALA A 157 8.44 11.05 16.56
N GLY A 158 8.46 9.83 17.11
CA GLY A 158 9.23 8.70 16.58
C GLY A 158 8.39 7.65 15.85
N SER A 159 7.10 7.94 15.61
CA SER A 159 6.15 6.96 15.09
C SER A 159 5.51 7.44 13.80
N GLY A 160 5.21 6.51 12.90
CA GLY A 160 4.54 6.77 11.63
C GLY A 160 3.13 6.18 11.55
N ASN A 161 2.57 6.15 10.39
CA ASN A 161 1.18 5.78 10.13
C ASN A 161 1.07 4.41 9.45
N GLY A 162 -0.06 3.73 9.67
CA GLY A 162 -0.31 2.44 9.02
C GLY A 162 -0.48 2.59 7.51
N VAL A 163 -1.51 3.30 7.10
CA VAL A 163 -1.69 3.74 5.70
C VAL A 163 -1.56 5.24 5.66
N HIS A 164 -0.59 5.74 4.91
CA HIS A 164 -0.35 7.17 4.72
C HIS A 164 -0.48 7.52 3.25
N MET A 165 -1.38 8.46 2.92
CA MET A 165 -1.58 8.91 1.54
C MET A 165 -1.33 10.40 1.40
N TRP A 166 -0.63 10.77 0.35
CA TRP A 166 -0.34 12.16 0.01
C TRP A 166 -0.61 12.44 -1.47
N HIS A 167 -1.40 13.50 -1.77
CA HIS A 167 -1.78 13.91 -3.13
C HIS A 167 -2.28 12.75 -4.02
N SER A 168 -3.18 11.94 -3.50
CA SER A 168 -3.67 10.72 -4.16
C SER A 168 -5.20 10.72 -4.29
N SER A 169 -5.76 9.84 -5.11
CA SER A 169 -7.21 9.79 -5.29
C SER A 169 -7.74 8.45 -5.82
N HIS A 170 -9.06 8.21 -5.63
CA HIS A 170 -9.75 7.02 -6.13
C HIS A 170 -9.09 5.73 -5.59
N ILE A 171 -8.83 5.69 -4.29
CA ILE A 171 -8.20 4.54 -3.64
C ILE A 171 -9.20 3.94 -2.64
N GLU A 172 -9.26 2.61 -2.62
CA GLU A 172 -10.00 1.85 -1.64
C GLU A 172 -9.06 1.37 -0.53
N VAL A 173 -9.42 1.65 0.73
CA VAL A 173 -8.76 1.12 1.93
C VAL A 173 -9.79 0.31 2.67
N LYS A 174 -9.68 -1.02 2.64
CA LYS A 174 -10.73 -1.88 3.18
C LYS A 174 -10.23 -3.12 3.93
N GLU A 175 -10.98 -3.49 4.96
CA GLU A 175 -10.77 -4.75 5.68
C GLU A 175 -9.36 -4.90 6.28
N ASN A 176 -8.70 -3.76 6.59
CA ASN A 176 -7.38 -3.78 7.21
C ASN A 176 -7.49 -3.75 8.75
N LEU A 177 -6.53 -4.40 9.40
CA LEU A 177 -6.27 -4.32 10.82
C LEU A 177 -5.04 -3.43 11.06
N LEU A 178 -5.23 -2.28 11.75
CA LEU A 178 -4.18 -1.28 11.96
C LEU A 178 -4.07 -0.96 13.46
N HIS A 179 -2.89 -1.15 14.05
CA HIS A 179 -2.74 -0.88 15.48
C HIS A 179 -1.31 -0.54 15.93
N ASN A 180 -1.24 0.10 17.10
CA ASN A 180 0.03 0.53 17.74
C ASN A 180 0.86 1.44 16.85
N LEU A 181 0.21 2.33 16.12
CA LEU A 181 0.78 3.29 15.17
C LEU A 181 0.60 4.72 15.71
N ARG A 182 1.15 5.72 15.05
CA ARG A 182 0.81 7.12 15.34
C ARG A 182 -0.63 7.40 14.94
N ASP A 183 -0.94 7.27 13.64
CA ASP A 183 -2.29 7.25 13.10
C ASP A 183 -2.52 5.91 12.36
N GLY A 184 -3.69 5.31 12.50
CA GLY A 184 -4.02 4.10 11.75
C GLY A 184 -4.01 4.37 10.24
N ILE A 185 -4.84 5.35 9.82
CA ILE A 185 -4.95 5.81 8.43
C ILE A 185 -4.80 7.33 8.41
N TYR A 186 -3.97 7.87 7.53
CA TYR A 186 -3.75 9.30 7.35
C TYR A 186 -3.85 9.71 5.89
N PHE A 187 -4.76 10.63 5.60
CA PHE A 187 -4.98 11.22 4.28
C PHE A 187 -4.59 12.68 4.28
N GLU A 188 -3.71 13.08 3.39
CA GLU A 188 -3.32 14.46 3.16
C GLU A 188 -3.42 14.81 1.67
N PHE A 189 -4.25 15.79 1.35
CA PHE A 189 -4.61 16.17 -0.02
C PHE A 189 -5.14 14.97 -0.85
N VAL A 190 -5.95 14.11 -0.23
CA VAL A 190 -6.56 12.93 -0.87
C VAL A 190 -8.01 13.21 -1.22
N THR A 191 -8.46 12.72 -2.38
CA THR A 191 -9.83 12.91 -2.83
C THR A 191 -10.48 11.65 -3.40
N ASN A 192 -11.82 11.59 -3.40
CA ASN A 192 -12.59 10.54 -4.07
C ASN A 192 -12.15 9.12 -3.68
N SER A 193 -11.87 8.89 -2.42
CA SER A 193 -11.40 7.61 -1.91
C SER A 193 -12.34 7.07 -0.84
N THR A 194 -12.36 5.75 -0.70
CA THR A 194 -13.30 5.04 0.17
C THR A 194 -12.55 4.22 1.23
N ILE A 195 -13.01 4.30 2.48
CA ILE A 195 -12.43 3.59 3.62
C ILE A 195 -13.52 2.74 4.26
N THR A 196 -13.42 1.41 4.17
CA THR A 196 -14.50 0.52 4.61
C THR A 196 -14.04 -0.69 5.40
N ASN A 197 -14.84 -1.07 6.40
CA ASN A 197 -14.64 -2.31 7.17
C ASN A 197 -13.26 -2.44 7.83
N ASN A 198 -12.55 -1.34 8.11
CA ASN A 198 -11.27 -1.40 8.78
C ASN A 198 -11.45 -1.44 10.30
N LEU A 199 -10.55 -2.16 10.98
CA LEU A 199 -10.37 -2.09 12.41
C LEU A 199 -9.08 -1.32 12.72
N SER A 200 -9.20 -0.10 13.24
CA SER A 200 -8.08 0.76 13.62
C SER A 200 -8.11 1.02 15.12
N HIS A 201 -7.09 0.52 15.85
CA HIS A 201 -7.11 0.56 17.32
C HIS A 201 -5.74 0.73 17.96
N HIS A 202 -5.74 1.22 19.22
CA HIS A 202 -4.52 1.44 20.01
C HIS A 202 -3.48 2.32 19.31
N ASN A 203 -3.94 3.26 18.48
CA ASN A 203 -3.05 4.23 17.85
C ASN A 203 -2.87 5.44 18.78
N LEU A 204 -1.68 6.03 18.77
CA LEU A 204 -1.32 7.12 19.69
C LEU A 204 -2.22 8.35 19.49
N ARG A 205 -2.53 8.68 18.23
CA ARG A 205 -3.37 9.83 17.91
C ARG A 205 -4.74 9.40 17.38
N TYR A 206 -4.83 9.12 16.11
CA TYR A 206 -6.10 8.92 15.41
C TYR A 206 -6.25 7.53 14.80
N GLY A 207 -7.44 6.99 14.89
CA GLY A 207 -7.80 5.82 14.10
C GLY A 207 -7.81 6.14 12.59
N LEU A 208 -8.36 7.31 12.24
CA LEU A 208 -8.37 7.86 10.88
C LEU A 208 -8.22 9.38 10.94
N HIS A 209 -7.39 9.95 10.07
CA HIS A 209 -7.13 11.37 10.00
C HIS A 209 -7.23 11.90 8.56
N PHE A 210 -8.12 12.85 8.34
CA PHE A 210 -8.22 13.63 7.10
C PHE A 210 -7.59 15.01 7.31
N MET A 211 -6.65 15.39 6.45
CA MET A 211 -6.03 16.72 6.39
C MET A 211 -6.12 17.25 4.96
N PHE A 212 -6.79 18.38 4.76
CA PHE A 212 -7.02 18.99 3.44
C PHE A 212 -7.55 17.99 2.38
N SER A 213 -8.34 17.00 2.81
CA SER A 213 -8.79 15.88 1.98
C SER A 213 -10.30 15.95 1.77
N ASN A 214 -10.73 16.00 0.50
CA ASN A 214 -12.12 16.27 0.17
C ASN A 214 -12.79 15.12 -0.59
N GLU A 215 -14.14 15.05 -0.52
CA GLU A 215 -14.91 14.11 -1.32
C GLU A 215 -14.53 12.63 -1.04
N ASN A 216 -14.25 12.31 0.22
CA ASN A 216 -13.95 10.96 0.66
C ASN A 216 -15.10 10.37 1.47
N GLU A 217 -15.18 9.06 1.51
CA GLU A 217 -16.22 8.33 2.22
C GLU A 217 -15.60 7.30 3.17
N TYR A 218 -16.20 7.13 4.36
CA TYR A 218 -15.80 6.07 5.27
C TYR A 218 -17.01 5.42 5.94
N HIS A 219 -17.09 4.07 5.82
CA HIS A 219 -18.25 3.30 6.20
C HIS A 219 -17.89 2.00 6.91
N TYR A 220 -18.70 1.61 7.91
CA TYR A 220 -18.55 0.31 8.59
C TYR A 220 -17.19 0.08 9.26
N ASN A 221 -16.43 1.13 9.56
CA ASN A 221 -15.15 1.00 10.26
C ASN A 221 -15.34 0.95 11.76
N THR A 222 -14.40 0.33 12.46
CA THR A 222 -14.32 0.35 13.92
C THR A 222 -13.05 1.08 14.37
N PHE A 223 -13.24 2.16 15.12
CA PHE A 223 -12.18 2.96 15.73
C PHE A 223 -12.26 2.83 17.25
N ARG A 224 -11.30 2.10 17.85
CA ARG A 224 -11.34 1.86 19.30
C ARG A 224 -9.98 2.03 19.97
N ASN A 225 -10.01 2.49 21.24
CA ASN A 225 -8.79 2.65 22.05
C ASN A 225 -7.68 3.50 21.35
N ASN A 226 -8.07 4.48 20.55
CA ASN A 226 -7.15 5.46 19.96
C ASN A 226 -7.11 6.74 20.81
N GLY A 227 -6.17 7.62 20.58
CA GLY A 227 -6.19 8.97 21.15
C GLY A 227 -7.48 9.72 20.81
N ALA A 228 -7.92 9.66 19.54
CA ALA A 228 -9.28 9.95 19.10
C ALA A 228 -9.69 8.98 17.98
N GLY A 229 -10.97 8.79 17.74
CA GLY A 229 -11.46 7.88 16.72
C GLY A 229 -11.11 8.36 15.32
N VAL A 230 -11.68 9.49 14.93
CA VAL A 230 -11.46 10.14 13.63
C VAL A 230 -11.22 11.63 13.81
N ALA A 231 -10.27 12.18 13.06
CA ALA A 231 -10.09 13.62 12.92
C ALA A 231 -10.33 14.04 11.46
N VAL A 232 -11.21 15.04 11.28
CA VAL A 232 -11.47 15.65 9.97
C VAL A 232 -11.03 17.10 10.05
N MET A 233 -9.88 17.42 9.46
CA MET A 233 -9.27 18.74 9.53
C MET A 233 -9.15 19.38 8.15
N PHE A 234 -9.66 20.61 8.02
CA PHE A 234 -9.62 21.41 6.78
C PHE A 234 -10.12 20.64 5.55
N SER A 235 -11.11 19.75 5.74
CA SER A 235 -11.62 18.84 4.72
C SER A 235 -13.13 19.06 4.50
N LYS A 236 -13.61 18.84 3.28
CA LYS A 236 -14.99 19.10 2.88
C LYS A 236 -15.61 17.87 2.20
N LYS A 237 -16.94 17.76 2.29
CA LYS A 237 -17.71 16.69 1.65
C LYS A 237 -17.22 15.29 2.05
N ILE A 238 -17.01 15.11 3.35
CA ILE A 238 -16.71 13.81 3.93
C ILE A 238 -18.02 13.12 4.29
N ILE A 239 -18.26 11.93 3.75
CA ILE A 239 -19.44 11.12 4.04
C ILE A 239 -19.06 10.03 5.06
N MET A 240 -19.82 9.97 6.15
CA MET A 240 -19.62 9.02 7.22
C MET A 240 -20.91 8.26 7.52
N THR A 241 -20.86 6.92 7.45
CA THR A 241 -22.01 6.09 7.83
C THR A 241 -21.59 4.79 8.51
N HIS A 242 -22.40 4.30 9.45
CA HIS A 242 -22.26 2.98 10.08
C HIS A 242 -20.87 2.70 10.72
N ASN A 243 -20.17 3.73 11.17
CA ASN A 243 -18.90 3.53 11.87
C ASN A 243 -19.11 3.40 13.38
N THR A 244 -18.26 2.62 14.02
CA THR A 244 -18.25 2.41 15.47
C THR A 244 -17.06 3.13 16.11
N PHE A 245 -17.33 3.95 17.11
CA PHE A 245 -16.35 4.66 17.92
C PHE A 245 -16.45 4.20 19.36
N THR A 246 -15.40 3.61 19.89
CA THR A 246 -15.47 3.11 21.28
C THR A 246 -14.15 3.24 22.01
N LYS A 247 -14.21 3.67 23.28
CA LYS A 247 -13.04 3.77 24.17
C LYS A 247 -11.85 4.52 23.58
N ASN A 248 -12.09 5.61 22.84
CA ASN A 248 -11.01 6.47 22.38
C ASN A 248 -10.66 7.48 23.48
N TRP A 249 -9.44 7.39 24.02
CA TRP A 249 -9.01 8.09 25.23
C TRP A 249 -7.65 8.76 25.02
N GLY A 250 -7.62 10.00 24.62
CA GLY A 250 -6.43 10.81 24.51
C GLY A 250 -6.64 12.23 25.03
N SER A 251 -5.70 13.12 24.77
CA SER A 251 -5.84 14.55 25.09
C SER A 251 -7.03 15.21 24.38
N ALA A 252 -7.47 14.62 23.28
CA ALA A 252 -8.67 15.02 22.54
C ALA A 252 -9.67 13.84 22.48
N SER A 253 -10.12 13.34 23.63
CA SER A 253 -10.90 12.11 23.83
C SER A 253 -12.24 12.06 23.09
N TYR A 254 -12.23 12.25 21.78
CA TYR A 254 -13.42 12.28 20.94
C TYR A 254 -13.57 11.05 20.07
N GLY A 255 -14.80 10.63 19.83
CA GLY A 255 -15.10 9.71 18.74
C GLY A 255 -14.76 10.35 17.39
N LEU A 256 -15.22 11.59 17.19
CA LEU A 256 -15.03 12.40 15.99
C LEU A 256 -14.60 13.82 16.37
N LEU A 257 -13.50 14.27 15.79
CA LEU A 257 -12.99 15.65 15.90
C LEU A 257 -13.14 16.34 14.54
N LEU A 258 -13.87 17.46 14.51
CA LEU A 258 -14.02 18.32 13.33
C LEU A 258 -13.30 19.64 13.56
N LYS A 259 -12.46 20.05 12.61
CA LYS A 259 -11.69 21.29 12.72
C LYS A 259 -11.56 22.01 11.38
#